data_94d245b6436b9d87f022a767e94749ab
#
_entry.id   94d245b6436b9d87f022a767e94749ab
#
_cell.length_a   1.000
_cell.length_b   1.000
_cell.length_c   1.000
_cell.angle_alpha   90.00
_cell.angle_beta   90.00
_cell.angle_gamma   90.00
#
_symmetry.space_group_name_H-M   'P 1'
#
loop_
_entity.id
_entity.type
_entity.pdbx_description
1 polymer ?
#
loop_
_entity_poly.entity_id
_entity_poly.type
_entity_poly.pdbx_seq_one_letter_code
_entity_poly.pdbx_strand_id
1 'polypeptide(L)'
;MIANSTPTSISDLYTNQTADQIVTIKGIVTIGGSGLLHPSFTKAYVQDESGRGLQLFDYDQLADLERGNEVEVVGYAGYYFTTYQMTDFEYRLLSTNNTLPEAVAISAAEANSASYEGTLVSISGSITDTTLVNQTDGINLTIDDVTNVMIWSTTEVNVSNLIPGFSGSFTGVGSQFGDQYQLLVAYDSDISSTVAVDNDKIIVNDFSLLSAYPNPFNPKTSIPFSIGSPSLVSLEIYDINGKLVKSFSPRIYMAGLNQLEWDASAVSSGMYFIHLVNGSKRLTQKVMLLK
;
A
#
# COMPACT_ATOMS: atom_id res chain seq x y z
N MET A 1 17.57 -22.37 -23.70
CA MET A 1 16.47 -23.07 -24.44
C MET A 1 15.52 -23.59 -23.38
N ILE A 2 14.36 -22.98 -23.28
CA ILE A 2 13.27 -23.48 -22.42
C ILE A 2 12.90 -24.85 -22.98
N ALA A 3 13.24 -25.92 -22.24
CA ALA A 3 12.88 -27.28 -22.63
C ALA A 3 11.36 -27.44 -22.52
N ASN A 4 10.72 -28.22 -23.43
CA ASN A 4 9.31 -28.58 -23.32
C ASN A 4 9.06 -29.50 -22.11
N SER A 5 9.20 -28.99 -20.91
CA SER A 5 8.82 -29.70 -19.68
C SER A 5 7.35 -29.38 -19.37
N THR A 6 6.62 -30.37 -18.87
CA THR A 6 5.26 -30.14 -18.39
C THR A 6 5.32 -29.18 -17.21
N PRO A 7 4.59 -28.05 -17.21
CA PRO A 7 4.58 -27.13 -16.07
C PRO A 7 4.12 -27.84 -14.79
N THR A 8 4.82 -27.54 -13.70
CA THR A 8 4.45 -27.96 -12.34
C THR A 8 3.46 -26.92 -11.79
N SER A 9 2.39 -27.37 -11.11
CA SER A 9 1.49 -26.43 -10.48
C SER A 9 2.18 -25.70 -9.32
N ILE A 10 1.89 -24.42 -9.16
CA ILE A 10 2.46 -23.61 -8.06
C ILE A 10 2.05 -24.18 -6.71
N SER A 11 0.83 -24.72 -6.59
CA SER A 11 0.38 -25.41 -5.36
C SER A 11 1.24 -26.62 -5.02
N ASP A 12 1.69 -27.39 -6.01
CA ASP A 12 2.56 -28.54 -5.79
C ASP A 12 3.96 -28.11 -5.33
N LEU A 13 4.47 -26.96 -5.81
CA LEU A 13 5.73 -26.40 -5.35
C LEU A 13 5.70 -26.08 -3.86
N TYR A 14 4.63 -25.43 -3.38
CA TYR A 14 4.45 -25.16 -1.95
C TYR A 14 4.27 -26.43 -1.11
N THR A 15 3.64 -27.45 -1.67
CA THR A 15 3.41 -28.73 -0.96
C THR A 15 4.69 -29.57 -0.84
N ASN A 16 5.47 -29.63 -1.92
CA ASN A 16 6.65 -30.48 -1.98
C ASN A 16 7.94 -29.81 -1.53
N GLN A 17 7.98 -28.46 -1.53
CA GLN A 17 9.04 -27.57 -1.04
C GLN A 17 10.47 -28.10 -1.25
N THR A 18 10.72 -28.68 -2.42
CA THR A 18 12.07 -29.15 -2.79
C THR A 18 12.92 -27.93 -3.13
N ALA A 19 13.84 -27.59 -2.23
CA ALA A 19 14.79 -26.50 -2.45
C ALA A 19 15.70 -26.82 -3.65
N ASP A 20 16.05 -25.78 -4.41
CA ASP A 20 17.06 -25.80 -5.49
C ASP A 20 16.75 -26.74 -6.68
N GLN A 21 15.48 -26.97 -6.97
CA GLN A 21 15.09 -27.67 -8.21
C GLN A 21 14.75 -26.69 -9.32
N ILE A 22 15.22 -26.99 -10.52
CA ILE A 22 14.76 -26.32 -11.74
C ILE A 22 13.36 -26.82 -12.04
N VAL A 23 12.41 -25.91 -12.04
CA VAL A 23 10.99 -26.17 -12.32
C VAL A 23 10.48 -25.29 -13.46
N THR A 24 9.47 -25.76 -14.13
CA THR A 24 8.72 -24.94 -15.10
C THR A 24 7.36 -24.63 -14.50
N ILE A 25 6.97 -23.36 -14.51
CA ILE A 25 5.62 -22.93 -14.16
C ILE A 25 5.00 -22.18 -15.35
N LYS A 26 3.68 -22.10 -15.38
CA LYS A 26 2.94 -21.31 -16.35
C LYS A 26 1.79 -20.60 -15.63
N GLY A 27 1.62 -19.31 -15.85
CA GLY A 27 0.52 -18.58 -15.22
C GLY A 27 0.39 -17.13 -15.69
N ILE A 28 -0.54 -16.42 -15.08
CA ILE A 28 -0.83 -15.01 -15.34
C ILE A 28 -0.07 -14.14 -14.33
N VAL A 29 0.60 -13.12 -14.83
CA VAL A 29 1.22 -12.10 -13.97
C VAL A 29 0.11 -11.28 -13.29
N THR A 30 0.10 -11.31 -11.96
CA THR A 30 -0.89 -10.60 -11.12
C THR A 30 -0.39 -9.24 -10.64
N ILE A 31 0.89 -9.16 -10.25
CA ILE A 31 1.63 -7.93 -10.01
C ILE A 31 2.97 -8.05 -10.72
N GLY A 32 3.34 -7.05 -11.47
CA GLY A 32 4.60 -7.09 -12.20
C GLY A 32 4.95 -5.75 -12.81
N GLY A 33 5.82 -5.83 -13.79
CA GLY A 33 6.36 -4.67 -14.48
C GLY A 33 7.71 -4.21 -13.92
N SER A 34 8.52 -3.70 -14.83
CA SER A 34 9.82 -3.14 -14.51
C SER A 34 9.65 -1.91 -13.63
N GLY A 35 10.29 -1.92 -12.47
CA GLY A 35 10.29 -0.77 -11.56
C GLY A 35 9.02 -0.58 -10.71
N LEU A 36 7.98 -1.41 -10.85
CA LEU A 36 6.70 -1.22 -10.15
C LEU A 36 6.82 -1.43 -8.63
N LEU A 37 7.43 -2.53 -8.18
CA LEU A 37 7.61 -2.80 -6.76
C LEU A 37 9.01 -2.42 -6.25
N HIS A 38 9.95 -2.15 -7.15
CA HIS A 38 11.28 -1.65 -6.80
C HIS A 38 11.96 -1.01 -8.02
N PRO A 39 12.67 0.13 -7.85
CA PRO A 39 13.24 0.86 -8.98
C PRO A 39 14.48 0.20 -9.65
N SER A 40 15.09 -0.80 -9.02
CA SER A 40 16.38 -1.35 -9.45
C SER A 40 16.37 -2.83 -9.84
N PHE A 41 15.31 -3.57 -9.52
CA PHE A 41 15.20 -5.01 -9.80
C PHE A 41 13.75 -5.39 -10.09
N THR A 42 13.54 -6.58 -10.67
CA THR A 42 12.21 -7.14 -10.90
C THR A 42 11.74 -7.90 -9.67
N LYS A 43 10.56 -7.54 -9.19
CA LYS A 43 9.76 -8.31 -8.25
C LYS A 43 8.36 -8.42 -8.84
N ALA A 44 8.00 -9.59 -9.33
CA ALA A 44 6.71 -9.85 -9.97
C ALA A 44 6.03 -11.06 -9.32
N TYR A 45 4.74 -11.20 -9.54
CA TYR A 45 3.97 -12.34 -9.03
C TYR A 45 3.19 -12.97 -10.16
N VAL A 46 3.27 -14.30 -10.25
CA VAL A 46 2.56 -15.13 -11.25
C VAL A 46 1.64 -16.08 -10.51
N GLN A 47 0.41 -16.20 -10.96
CA GLN A 47 -0.58 -17.14 -10.41
C GLN A 47 -1.07 -18.09 -11.50
N ASP A 48 -1.19 -19.38 -11.16
CA ASP A 48 -1.65 -20.42 -12.08
C ASP A 48 -3.09 -20.91 -11.75
N GLU A 49 -3.56 -21.88 -12.51
CA GLU A 49 -4.90 -22.45 -12.35
C GLU A 49 -5.09 -23.22 -11.02
N SER A 50 -4.02 -23.52 -10.29
CA SER A 50 -4.12 -24.12 -8.94
C SER A 50 -4.66 -23.15 -7.90
N GLY A 51 -4.77 -21.87 -8.26
CA GLY A 51 -5.18 -20.79 -7.36
C GLY A 51 -4.05 -20.25 -6.48
N ARG A 52 -2.81 -20.79 -6.62
CA ARG A 52 -1.63 -20.29 -5.90
C ARG A 52 -0.79 -19.40 -6.81
N GLY A 53 -0.13 -18.44 -6.21
CA GLY A 53 0.83 -17.59 -6.90
C GLY A 53 2.23 -17.76 -6.32
N LEU A 54 3.23 -17.32 -7.09
CA LEU A 54 4.65 -17.38 -6.76
C LEU A 54 5.33 -16.06 -7.09
N GLN A 55 6.24 -15.61 -6.22
CA GLN A 55 7.10 -14.47 -6.48
C GLN A 55 8.21 -14.88 -7.50
N LEU A 56 8.43 -14.02 -8.49
CA LEU A 56 9.59 -14.02 -9.36
C LEU A 56 10.52 -12.90 -8.93
N PHE A 57 11.80 -13.20 -8.76
CA PHE A 57 12.80 -12.19 -8.38
C PHE A 57 14.01 -12.27 -9.33
N ASP A 58 14.38 -11.12 -9.91
CA ASP A 58 15.55 -10.96 -10.76
C ASP A 58 16.21 -9.61 -10.50
N TYR A 59 17.55 -9.56 -10.51
CA TYR A 59 18.31 -8.32 -10.35
C TYR A 59 18.20 -7.40 -11.57
N ASP A 60 17.83 -7.93 -12.73
CA ASP A 60 17.55 -7.15 -13.92
C ASP A 60 16.10 -6.67 -13.95
N GLN A 61 15.84 -5.60 -14.70
CA GLN A 61 14.47 -5.13 -14.95
C GLN A 61 13.90 -5.83 -16.18
N LEU A 62 12.86 -6.64 -15.96
CA LEU A 62 12.21 -7.48 -16.97
C LEU A 62 10.88 -6.87 -17.43
N ALA A 63 10.86 -6.24 -18.60
CA ALA A 63 9.75 -5.45 -19.08
C ALA A 63 8.48 -6.26 -19.43
N ASP A 64 8.61 -7.51 -19.90
CA ASP A 64 7.47 -8.31 -20.35
C ASP A 64 6.68 -8.99 -19.21
N LEU A 65 7.14 -8.85 -17.97
CA LEU A 65 6.42 -9.32 -16.80
C LEU A 65 5.37 -8.30 -16.36
N GLU A 66 4.45 -7.97 -17.27
CA GLU A 66 3.37 -7.01 -17.00
C GLU A 66 2.08 -7.72 -16.59
N ARG A 67 1.27 -7.04 -15.78
CA ARG A 67 -0.03 -7.55 -15.31
C ARG A 67 -0.92 -7.99 -16.47
N GLY A 68 -1.48 -9.20 -16.37
CA GLY A 68 -2.32 -9.79 -17.41
C GLY A 68 -1.55 -10.50 -18.52
N ASN A 69 -0.21 -10.50 -18.48
CA ASN A 69 0.57 -11.34 -19.38
C ASN A 69 0.60 -12.78 -18.87
N GLU A 70 0.38 -13.72 -19.78
CA GLU A 70 0.59 -15.15 -19.52
C GLU A 70 2.04 -15.49 -19.86
N VAL A 71 2.74 -16.09 -18.90
CA VAL A 71 4.16 -16.43 -19.05
C VAL A 71 4.41 -17.89 -18.69
N GLU A 72 5.39 -18.47 -19.37
CA GLU A 72 6.04 -19.71 -18.95
C GLU A 72 7.42 -19.37 -18.41
N VAL A 73 7.73 -19.85 -17.22
CA VAL A 73 8.96 -19.50 -16.49
C VAL A 73 9.67 -20.78 -16.09
N VAL A 74 10.97 -20.85 -16.33
CA VAL A 74 11.85 -21.98 -15.95
C VAL A 74 12.96 -21.45 -15.10
N GLY A 75 13.10 -21.92 -13.87
CA GLY A 75 14.11 -21.41 -12.94
C GLY A 75 14.16 -22.22 -11.66
N TYR A 76 14.90 -21.71 -10.68
CA TYR A 76 15.04 -22.31 -9.37
C TYR A 76 13.97 -21.79 -8.43
N ALA A 77 13.14 -22.73 -7.90
CA ALA A 77 12.19 -22.40 -6.83
C ALA A 77 12.80 -22.73 -5.47
N GLY A 78 12.73 -21.77 -4.55
CA GLY A 78 13.32 -21.96 -3.22
C GLY A 78 12.99 -20.80 -2.27
N TYR A 79 13.45 -20.94 -1.03
CA TYR A 79 13.29 -19.89 -0.02
C TYR A 79 14.45 -18.90 -0.05
N TYR A 80 14.12 -17.62 -0.09
CA TYR A 80 15.03 -16.55 0.28
C TYR A 80 14.51 -15.92 1.59
N PHE A 81 15.23 -16.14 2.67
CA PHE A 81 14.75 -15.93 4.04
C PHE A 81 13.40 -16.65 4.27
N THR A 82 12.31 -15.89 4.39
CA THR A 82 10.97 -16.41 4.67
C THR A 82 10.07 -16.47 3.43
N THR A 83 10.49 -15.88 2.31
CA THR A 83 9.70 -15.81 1.07
C THR A 83 10.04 -16.97 0.13
N TYR A 84 9.03 -17.75 -0.28
CA TYR A 84 9.19 -18.75 -1.33
C TYR A 84 9.09 -18.07 -2.69
N GLN A 85 10.14 -18.21 -3.51
CA GLN A 85 10.26 -17.46 -4.77
C GLN A 85 11.01 -18.25 -5.83
N MET A 86 10.93 -17.80 -7.08
CA MET A 86 11.72 -18.28 -8.18
C MET A 86 12.82 -17.26 -8.52
N THR A 87 14.05 -17.75 -8.69
CA THR A 87 15.24 -16.98 -9.06
C THR A 87 15.99 -17.66 -10.20
N ASP A 88 17.00 -16.99 -10.76
CA ASP A 88 17.82 -17.50 -11.86
C ASP A 88 16.96 -18.15 -12.96
N PHE A 89 15.96 -17.43 -13.45
CA PHE A 89 14.96 -17.96 -14.35
C PHE A 89 15.07 -17.37 -15.77
N GLU A 90 14.67 -18.18 -16.74
CA GLU A 90 14.30 -17.73 -18.08
C GLU A 90 12.78 -17.73 -18.20
N TYR A 91 12.21 -16.83 -18.98
CA TYR A 91 10.78 -16.81 -19.23
C TYR A 91 10.44 -16.58 -20.70
N ARG A 92 9.23 -16.95 -21.07
CA ARG A 92 8.67 -16.75 -22.38
C ARG A 92 7.27 -16.16 -22.24
N LEU A 93 7.03 -15.04 -22.90
CA LEU A 93 5.69 -14.46 -23.04
C LEU A 93 4.85 -15.37 -23.96
N LEU A 94 3.68 -15.79 -23.48
CA LEU A 94 2.76 -16.65 -24.22
C LEU A 94 1.62 -15.84 -24.82
N SER A 95 1.02 -14.95 -24.04
CA SER A 95 -0.07 -14.05 -24.48
C SER A 95 -0.16 -12.82 -23.58
N THR A 96 -0.86 -11.79 -24.04
CA THR A 96 -1.06 -10.53 -23.35
C THR A 96 -2.53 -10.23 -23.11
N ASN A 97 -2.85 -9.31 -22.20
CA ASN A 97 -4.21 -8.85 -21.91
C ASN A 97 -5.16 -10.00 -21.48
N ASN A 98 -4.65 -10.98 -20.76
CA ASN A 98 -5.48 -12.04 -20.22
C ASN A 98 -6.28 -11.54 -19.02
N THR A 99 -7.44 -12.16 -18.79
CA THR A 99 -8.21 -11.94 -17.56
C THR A 99 -7.38 -12.40 -16.37
N LEU A 100 -7.31 -11.56 -15.34
CA LEU A 100 -6.64 -11.93 -14.10
C LEU A 100 -7.36 -13.09 -13.41
N PRO A 101 -6.63 -13.91 -12.65
CA PRO A 101 -7.25 -14.85 -11.72
C PRO A 101 -8.21 -14.09 -10.78
N GLU A 102 -9.32 -14.74 -10.42
CA GLU A 102 -10.24 -14.17 -9.43
C GLU A 102 -9.54 -14.07 -8.07
N ALA A 103 -9.61 -12.89 -7.45
CA ALA A 103 -9.04 -12.68 -6.14
C ALA A 103 -9.84 -13.44 -5.07
N VAL A 104 -9.16 -14.21 -4.23
CA VAL A 104 -9.80 -14.92 -3.13
C VAL A 104 -10.20 -13.92 -2.05
N ALA A 105 -11.50 -13.82 -1.75
CA ALA A 105 -11.98 -12.97 -0.66
C ALA A 105 -11.65 -13.61 0.70
N ILE A 106 -10.88 -12.92 1.52
CA ILE A 106 -10.44 -13.38 2.84
C ILE A 106 -10.61 -12.27 3.88
N SER A 107 -10.60 -12.63 5.15
CA SER A 107 -10.57 -11.67 6.25
C SER A 107 -9.17 -11.06 6.42
N ALA A 108 -9.07 -9.90 7.06
CA ALA A 108 -7.79 -9.29 7.42
C ALA A 108 -6.92 -10.24 8.28
N ALA A 109 -7.53 -11.04 9.17
CA ALA A 109 -6.81 -12.00 9.98
C ALA A 109 -6.21 -13.17 9.16
N GLU A 110 -6.92 -13.66 8.16
CA GLU A 110 -6.43 -14.73 7.27
C GLU A 110 -5.27 -14.27 6.39
N ALA A 111 -5.21 -12.96 6.06
CA ALA A 111 -4.10 -12.39 5.30
C ALA A 111 -2.75 -12.51 6.02
N ASN A 112 -2.75 -12.69 7.36
CA ASN A 112 -1.56 -12.88 8.17
C ASN A 112 -1.10 -14.35 8.21
N SER A 113 -1.07 -15.01 7.07
CA SER A 113 -0.71 -16.43 6.98
C SER A 113 0.02 -16.76 5.69
N ALA A 114 0.95 -17.73 5.75
CA ALA A 114 1.66 -18.26 4.59
C ALA A 114 0.73 -18.92 3.56
N SER A 115 -0.52 -19.22 3.92
CA SER A 115 -1.48 -19.89 3.03
C SER A 115 -1.78 -19.07 1.78
N TYR A 116 -1.61 -17.75 1.83
CA TYR A 116 -1.90 -16.83 0.73
C TYR A 116 -0.66 -16.16 0.16
N GLU A 117 0.55 -16.58 0.55
CA GLU A 117 1.79 -16.07 -0.02
C GLU A 117 1.78 -16.23 -1.55
N GLY A 118 2.12 -15.17 -2.27
CA GLY A 118 2.11 -15.11 -3.73
C GLY A 118 0.73 -15.03 -4.38
N THR A 119 -0.35 -15.27 -3.65
CA THR A 119 -1.72 -15.42 -4.17
C THR A 119 -2.45 -14.10 -4.20
N LEU A 120 -3.20 -13.84 -5.27
CA LEU A 120 -4.08 -12.67 -5.39
C LEU A 120 -5.29 -12.85 -4.46
N VAL A 121 -5.43 -11.96 -3.50
CA VAL A 121 -6.49 -11.97 -2.50
C VAL A 121 -7.15 -10.61 -2.38
N SER A 122 -8.35 -10.56 -1.83
CA SER A 122 -9.06 -9.32 -1.50
C SER A 122 -9.48 -9.33 -0.05
N ILE A 123 -9.15 -8.27 0.67
CA ILE A 123 -9.62 -8.01 2.05
C ILE A 123 -10.50 -6.77 2.07
N SER A 124 -11.46 -6.73 2.97
CA SER A 124 -12.27 -5.53 3.22
C SER A 124 -12.12 -5.12 4.68
N GLY A 125 -12.02 -3.82 4.92
CA GLY A 125 -11.89 -3.28 6.27
C GLY A 125 -11.65 -1.78 6.27
N SER A 126 -11.37 -1.24 7.44
CA SER A 126 -11.11 0.18 7.64
C SER A 126 -9.64 0.42 7.96
N ILE A 127 -9.06 1.45 7.36
CA ILE A 127 -7.71 1.90 7.72
C ILE A 127 -7.78 2.48 9.14
N THR A 128 -7.00 1.91 10.05
CA THR A 128 -6.89 2.36 11.43
C THR A 128 -5.62 3.15 11.67
N ASP A 129 -4.54 2.85 10.93
CA ASP A 129 -3.28 3.59 10.98
C ASP A 129 -2.60 3.65 9.61
N THR A 130 -1.70 4.64 9.45
CA THR A 130 -0.86 4.80 8.26
C THR A 130 0.55 5.19 8.67
N THR A 131 1.56 4.46 8.15
CA THR A 131 2.97 4.66 8.48
C THR A 131 3.80 4.80 7.22
N LEU A 132 4.69 5.78 7.16
CA LEU A 132 5.66 5.89 6.07
C LEU A 132 6.78 4.87 6.25
N VAL A 133 7.10 4.15 5.18
CA VAL A 133 8.21 3.19 5.15
C VAL A 133 9.47 3.91 4.72
N ASN A 134 10.52 3.86 5.54
CA ASN A 134 11.83 4.50 5.31
C ASN A 134 11.74 5.95 4.78
N GLN A 135 10.70 6.70 5.18
CA GLN A 135 10.39 8.08 4.77
C GLN A 135 10.02 8.27 3.29
N THR A 136 10.42 7.42 2.36
CA THR A 136 10.23 7.61 0.91
C THR A 136 9.85 6.35 0.15
N ASP A 137 10.01 5.16 0.73
CA ASP A 137 9.86 3.90 -0.01
C ASP A 137 8.41 3.49 -0.22
N GLY A 138 7.50 4.02 0.59
CA GLY A 138 6.07 3.73 0.46
C GLY A 138 5.27 4.05 1.71
N ILE A 139 4.06 3.54 1.74
CA ILE A 139 3.11 3.66 2.85
C ILE A 139 2.65 2.28 3.28
N ASN A 140 2.57 2.08 4.58
CA ASN A 140 1.95 0.91 5.18
C ASN A 140 0.63 1.32 5.82
N LEU A 141 -0.47 0.68 5.43
CA LEU A 141 -1.80 0.89 5.98
C LEU A 141 -2.10 -0.26 6.95
N THR A 142 -2.55 0.04 8.14
CA THR A 142 -3.07 -0.97 9.07
C THR A 142 -4.57 -1.08 8.88
N ILE A 143 -5.06 -2.29 8.58
CA ILE A 143 -6.48 -2.56 8.38
C ILE A 143 -7.05 -3.25 9.61
N ASP A 144 -8.08 -2.64 10.22
CA ASP A 144 -8.83 -3.13 11.39
C ASP A 144 -7.92 -3.51 12.59
N ASP A 145 -6.76 -2.84 12.74
CA ASP A 145 -5.70 -3.15 13.72
C ASP A 145 -5.12 -4.57 13.60
N VAL A 146 -5.31 -5.25 12.47
CA VAL A 146 -5.00 -6.67 12.30
C VAL A 146 -3.91 -6.92 11.26
N THR A 147 -4.05 -6.38 10.06
CA THR A 147 -3.13 -6.67 8.95
C THR A 147 -2.57 -5.42 8.30
N ASN A 148 -1.45 -5.58 7.63
CA ASN A 148 -0.77 -4.51 6.93
C ASN A 148 -0.99 -4.61 5.41
N VAL A 149 -1.30 -3.47 4.80
CA VAL A 149 -1.31 -3.29 3.35
C VAL A 149 -0.14 -2.40 2.97
N MET A 150 0.81 -2.95 2.24
CA MET A 150 1.99 -2.22 1.77
C MET A 150 1.77 -1.69 0.36
N ILE A 151 1.99 -0.41 0.17
CA ILE A 151 1.95 0.29 -1.12
C ILE A 151 3.30 0.98 -1.31
N TRP A 152 4.08 0.52 -2.27
CA TRP A 152 5.38 1.11 -2.59
C TRP A 152 5.21 2.44 -3.32
N SER A 153 6.12 3.38 -3.10
CA SER A 153 6.10 4.70 -3.77
C SER A 153 6.32 4.63 -5.28
N THR A 154 6.81 3.51 -5.77
CA THR A 154 6.99 3.21 -7.20
C THR A 154 5.72 2.71 -7.88
N THR A 155 4.66 2.40 -7.12
CA THR A 155 3.38 1.93 -7.67
C THR A 155 2.53 3.08 -8.23
N GLU A 156 1.51 2.71 -9.00
CA GLU A 156 0.56 3.67 -9.58
C GLU A 156 -0.59 4.06 -8.64
N VAL A 157 -0.53 3.64 -7.36
CA VAL A 157 -1.60 3.85 -6.40
C VAL A 157 -1.65 5.30 -5.93
N ASN A 158 -2.81 5.92 -6.04
CA ASN A 158 -3.06 7.24 -5.45
C ASN A 158 -3.40 7.10 -3.96
N VAL A 159 -2.40 7.31 -3.12
CA VAL A 159 -2.52 7.17 -1.66
C VAL A 159 -3.18 8.37 -0.96
N SER A 160 -3.57 9.41 -1.69
CA SER A 160 -4.03 10.69 -1.10
C SER A 160 -5.25 10.56 -0.19
N ASN A 161 -6.10 9.58 -0.42
CA ASN A 161 -7.31 9.34 0.36
C ASN A 161 -7.22 8.11 1.26
N LEU A 162 -6.08 7.41 1.26
CA LEU A 162 -5.86 6.20 2.07
C LEU A 162 -5.36 6.59 3.46
N ILE A 163 -6.27 7.06 4.29
CA ILE A 163 -6.03 7.62 5.62
C ILE A 163 -6.88 6.90 6.66
N PRO A 164 -6.55 6.97 7.96
CA PRO A 164 -7.39 6.43 9.02
C PRO A 164 -8.85 6.90 8.89
N GLY A 165 -9.77 5.92 8.92
CA GLY A 165 -11.20 6.12 8.69
C GLY A 165 -11.68 5.81 7.26
N PHE A 166 -10.80 5.65 6.28
CA PHE A 166 -11.18 5.09 4.98
C PHE A 166 -11.61 3.63 5.16
N SER A 167 -12.76 3.27 4.60
CA SER A 167 -13.27 1.89 4.57
C SER A 167 -13.42 1.42 3.14
N GLY A 168 -12.86 0.27 2.84
CA GLY A 168 -12.79 -0.20 1.47
C GLY A 168 -12.41 -1.66 1.33
N SER A 169 -12.28 -2.08 0.07
CA SER A 169 -11.71 -3.36 -0.31
C SER A 169 -10.34 -3.12 -0.94
N PHE A 170 -9.37 -3.94 -0.57
CA PHE A 170 -8.00 -3.90 -1.03
C PHE A 170 -7.68 -5.24 -1.67
N THR A 171 -7.42 -5.22 -2.97
CA THR A 171 -6.99 -6.42 -3.73
C THR A 171 -5.49 -6.35 -3.94
N GLY A 172 -4.80 -7.44 -3.67
CA GLY A 172 -3.34 -7.49 -3.79
C GLY A 172 -2.81 -8.89 -3.63
N VAL A 173 -1.51 -9.01 -3.54
CA VAL A 173 -0.84 -10.29 -3.37
C VAL A 173 -0.35 -10.44 -1.94
N GLY A 174 -0.66 -11.58 -1.32
CA GLY A 174 -0.10 -11.94 -0.02
C GLY A 174 1.42 -12.05 -0.10
N SER A 175 2.11 -11.41 0.82
CA SER A 175 3.59 -11.37 0.87
C SER A 175 4.08 -11.43 2.30
N GLN A 176 5.34 -11.75 2.47
CA GLN A 176 6.00 -11.75 3.77
C GLN A 176 7.25 -10.85 3.73
N PHE A 177 7.48 -10.10 4.80
CA PHE A 177 8.70 -9.34 5.02
C PHE A 177 9.21 -9.63 6.43
N GLY A 178 10.33 -10.35 6.53
CA GLY A 178 10.77 -10.90 7.81
C GLY A 178 9.72 -11.83 8.41
N ASP A 179 9.33 -11.57 9.65
CA ASP A 179 8.31 -12.36 10.37
C ASP A 179 6.88 -11.81 10.19
N GLN A 180 6.69 -10.79 9.35
CA GLN A 180 5.40 -10.12 9.17
C GLN A 180 4.80 -10.42 7.81
N TYR A 181 3.54 -10.86 7.82
CA TYR A 181 2.73 -10.94 6.61
C TYR A 181 2.16 -9.56 6.26
N GLN A 182 1.97 -9.33 4.97
CA GLN A 182 1.41 -8.11 4.44
C GLN A 182 0.70 -8.38 3.11
N LEU A 183 -0.23 -7.52 2.75
CA LEU A 183 -0.82 -7.49 1.42
C LEU A 183 -0.08 -6.44 0.58
N LEU A 184 0.44 -6.82 -0.58
CA LEU A 184 1.03 -5.88 -1.54
C LEU A 184 -0.04 -5.40 -2.51
N VAL A 185 -0.34 -4.11 -2.51
CA VAL A 185 -1.23 -3.47 -3.47
C VAL A 185 -0.42 -2.56 -4.39
N ALA A 186 -0.62 -2.70 -5.69
CA ALA A 186 0.23 -2.03 -6.68
C ALA A 186 -0.53 -1.19 -7.72
N TYR A 187 -1.85 -1.30 -7.80
CA TYR A 187 -2.67 -0.60 -8.79
C TYR A 187 -3.83 0.12 -8.13
N ASP A 188 -4.14 1.31 -8.62
CA ASP A 188 -5.25 2.13 -8.11
C ASP A 188 -6.61 1.42 -8.26
N SER A 189 -6.77 0.67 -9.34
CA SER A 189 -7.96 -0.14 -9.63
C SER A 189 -8.23 -1.26 -8.60
N ASP A 190 -7.25 -1.62 -7.80
CA ASP A 190 -7.33 -2.69 -6.81
C ASP A 190 -7.83 -2.20 -5.44
N ILE A 191 -8.14 -0.91 -5.34
CA ILE A 191 -8.70 -0.30 -4.14
C ILE A 191 -10.08 0.25 -4.46
N SER A 192 -11.08 -0.17 -3.70
CA SER A 192 -12.44 0.36 -3.84
C SER A 192 -13.01 0.76 -2.49
N SER A 193 -13.70 1.90 -2.43
CA SER A 193 -14.41 2.32 -1.22
C SER A 193 -15.68 1.49 -1.03
N THR A 194 -15.91 0.98 0.19
CA THR A 194 -17.17 0.30 0.57
C THR A 194 -18.25 1.27 1.06
N VAL A 195 -17.92 2.55 1.22
CA VAL A 195 -18.95 3.55 1.49
C VAL A 195 -19.85 3.58 0.26
N ALA A 196 -21.13 3.25 0.43
CA ALA A 196 -22.12 3.41 -0.63
C ALA A 196 -22.06 4.86 -1.10
N VAL A 197 -21.51 5.05 -2.29
CA VAL A 197 -21.51 6.35 -2.93
C VAL A 197 -22.96 6.60 -3.34
N ASP A 198 -23.69 7.36 -2.53
CA ASP A 198 -24.78 8.13 -3.06
C ASP A 198 -24.16 8.92 -4.22
N ASN A 199 -24.66 8.75 -5.44
CA ASN A 199 -24.14 9.30 -6.70
C ASN A 199 -24.22 10.84 -6.79
N ASP A 200 -24.20 11.53 -5.66
CA ASP A 200 -24.00 12.94 -5.54
C ASP A 200 -22.55 13.21 -5.08
N LYS A 201 -21.68 13.36 -6.09
CA LYS A 201 -20.38 14.00 -5.99
C LYS A 201 -19.62 13.71 -4.67
N ILE A 202 -18.69 12.74 -4.68
CA ILE A 202 -17.46 12.96 -3.95
C ILE A 202 -16.78 14.15 -4.66
N ILE A 203 -17.14 15.34 -4.25
CA ILE A 203 -16.25 16.46 -4.36
C ILE A 203 -15.10 16.06 -3.44
N VAL A 204 -13.99 15.59 -3.99
CA VAL A 204 -12.70 15.73 -3.32
C VAL A 204 -12.69 17.20 -2.93
N ASN A 205 -12.99 17.51 -1.69
CA ASN A 205 -12.89 18.88 -1.23
C ASN A 205 -11.45 19.25 -1.53
N ASP A 206 -11.26 20.14 -2.52
CA ASP A 206 -9.94 20.62 -2.97
C ASP A 206 -9.06 21.08 -1.80
N PHE A 207 -9.62 21.09 -0.59
CA PHE A 207 -8.96 21.52 0.62
C PHE A 207 -9.65 20.87 1.84
N SER A 208 -8.97 19.95 2.54
CA SER A 208 -9.47 19.27 3.74
C SER A 208 -8.41 19.15 4.83
N LEU A 209 -8.83 19.28 6.09
CA LEU A 209 -8.04 19.06 7.29
C LEU A 209 -8.50 17.75 7.91
N LEU A 210 -7.58 16.79 7.96
CA LEU A 210 -7.86 15.44 8.43
C LEU A 210 -7.59 15.33 9.93
N SER A 211 -8.04 14.24 10.55
CA SER A 211 -7.87 14.06 11.99
C SER A 211 -6.40 14.01 12.39
N ALA A 212 -5.99 14.89 13.30
CA ALA A 212 -4.65 14.85 13.86
C ALA A 212 -4.47 13.58 14.69
N TYR A 213 -3.32 12.93 14.56
CA TYR A 213 -3.03 11.68 15.23
C TYR A 213 -1.58 11.62 15.75
N PRO A 214 -1.41 11.11 16.99
CA PRO A 214 -2.43 10.74 17.96
C PRO A 214 -3.26 11.94 18.45
N ASN A 215 -4.50 11.69 18.89
CA ASN A 215 -5.35 12.66 19.58
C ASN A 215 -6.29 11.94 20.57
N PRO A 216 -6.12 12.02 21.90
CA PRO A 216 -5.14 12.85 22.62
C PRO A 216 -3.68 12.48 22.33
N PHE A 217 -2.73 13.44 22.48
CA PHE A 217 -1.32 13.27 22.15
C PHE A 217 -0.36 13.69 23.28
N ASN A 218 0.89 13.17 23.24
CA ASN A 218 1.95 13.46 24.21
C ASN A 218 3.34 13.26 23.57
N PRO A 219 4.21 14.26 23.47
CA PRO A 219 3.88 15.68 23.27
C PRO A 219 3.73 16.03 21.78
N LYS A 220 3.75 15.04 20.86
CA LYS A 220 3.75 15.22 19.42
C LYS A 220 2.48 14.70 18.78
N THR A 221 2.00 15.41 17.78
CA THR A 221 0.90 14.96 16.92
C THR A 221 1.16 15.34 15.48
N SER A 222 0.69 14.50 14.57
CA SER A 222 0.69 14.72 13.15
C SER A 222 -0.60 15.37 12.73
N ILE A 223 -0.53 16.35 11.82
CA ILE A 223 -1.66 17.11 11.32
C ILE A 223 -1.71 16.92 9.81
N PRO A 224 -2.44 15.89 9.32
CA PRO A 224 -2.58 15.64 7.90
C PRO A 224 -3.64 16.55 7.28
N PHE A 225 -3.42 16.95 6.03
CA PHE A 225 -4.37 17.72 5.24
C PHE A 225 -4.20 17.45 3.75
N SER A 226 -5.26 17.63 2.97
CA SER A 226 -5.19 17.47 1.52
C SER A 226 -5.52 18.77 0.79
N ILE A 227 -4.93 18.95 -0.40
CA ILE A 227 -5.20 20.05 -1.32
C ILE A 227 -5.31 19.51 -2.75
N GLY A 228 -6.30 19.98 -3.51
CA GLY A 228 -6.58 19.51 -4.88
C GLY A 228 -5.62 20.05 -5.94
N SER A 229 -4.92 21.16 -5.66
CA SER A 229 -3.92 21.77 -6.55
C SER A 229 -2.83 22.47 -5.76
N PRO A 230 -1.61 22.66 -6.31
CA PRO A 230 -0.55 23.37 -5.62
C PRO A 230 -1.03 24.73 -5.09
N SER A 231 -0.95 24.94 -3.78
CA SER A 231 -1.56 26.10 -3.12
C SER A 231 -0.74 26.57 -1.93
N LEU A 232 -0.83 27.88 -1.64
CA LEU A 232 -0.24 28.48 -0.46
C LEU A 232 -1.11 28.16 0.77
N VAL A 233 -0.57 27.37 1.70
CA VAL A 233 -1.26 26.95 2.91
C VAL A 233 -0.49 27.41 4.14
N SER A 234 -1.21 27.89 5.16
CA SER A 234 -0.70 28.18 6.49
C SER A 234 -1.47 27.38 7.55
N LEU A 235 -0.80 27.08 8.66
CA LEU A 235 -1.41 26.40 9.79
C LEU A 235 -1.06 27.15 11.08
N GLU A 236 -2.08 27.42 11.88
CA GLU A 236 -1.98 28.11 13.14
C GLU A 236 -2.68 27.33 14.25
N ILE A 237 -2.11 27.33 15.44
CA ILE A 237 -2.64 26.62 16.61
C ILE A 237 -2.92 27.60 17.71
N TYR A 238 -4.12 27.53 18.27
CA TYR A 238 -4.62 28.42 19.29
C TYR A 238 -5.03 27.65 20.54
N ASP A 239 -4.88 28.28 21.72
CA ASP A 239 -5.46 27.78 22.96
C ASP A 239 -6.97 28.08 23.06
N ILE A 240 -7.61 27.62 24.12
CA ILE A 240 -9.05 27.83 24.39
C ILE A 240 -9.44 29.32 24.55
N ASN A 241 -8.47 30.20 24.82
CA ASN A 241 -8.70 31.64 24.98
C ASN A 241 -8.50 32.38 23.63
N GLY A 242 -8.18 31.67 22.56
CA GLY A 242 -7.89 32.26 21.24
C GLY A 242 -6.49 32.85 21.12
N LYS A 243 -5.58 32.56 22.08
CA LYS A 243 -4.19 32.98 22.00
C LYS A 243 -3.43 32.07 21.04
N LEU A 244 -2.69 32.67 20.09
CA LEU A 244 -1.81 31.92 19.19
C LEU A 244 -0.68 31.23 19.97
N VAL A 245 -0.56 29.92 19.82
CA VAL A 245 0.44 29.06 20.47
C VAL A 245 1.56 28.69 19.51
N LYS A 246 1.22 28.38 18.26
CA LYS A 246 2.17 27.98 17.22
C LYS A 246 1.68 28.47 15.87
N SER A 247 2.59 28.94 15.03
CA SER A 247 2.33 29.22 13.62
C SER A 247 3.36 28.50 12.76
N PHE A 248 2.88 27.87 11.69
CA PHE A 248 3.70 27.33 10.62
C PHE A 248 3.63 28.33 9.45
N SER A 249 4.80 28.79 9.02
CA SER A 249 4.87 29.81 7.96
C SER A 249 4.15 29.34 6.70
N PRO A 250 3.42 30.24 6.03
CA PRO A 250 2.79 29.93 4.76
C PRO A 250 3.83 29.43 3.74
N ARG A 251 3.53 28.31 3.09
CA ARG A 251 4.34 27.77 1.99
C ARG A 251 3.46 27.11 0.96
N ILE A 252 3.98 26.96 -0.26
CA ILE A 252 3.31 26.20 -1.31
C ILE A 252 3.45 24.71 -0.99
N TYR A 253 2.33 24.01 -0.90
CA TYR A 253 2.24 22.56 -0.84
C TYR A 253 1.79 22.03 -2.20
N MET A 254 2.22 20.83 -2.54
CA MET A 254 1.80 20.16 -3.77
C MET A 254 0.42 19.53 -3.60
N ALA A 255 -0.29 19.30 -4.73
CA ALA A 255 -1.57 18.59 -4.73
C ALA A 255 -1.43 17.21 -4.07
N GLY A 256 -2.47 16.77 -3.37
CA GLY A 256 -2.52 15.52 -2.64
C GLY A 256 -2.42 15.69 -1.13
N LEU A 257 -2.10 14.59 -0.45
CA LEU A 257 -1.94 14.53 1.00
C LEU A 257 -0.64 15.20 1.43
N ASN A 258 -0.73 16.07 2.43
CA ASN A 258 0.39 16.75 3.08
C ASN A 258 0.26 16.58 4.59
N GLN A 259 1.38 16.73 5.32
CA GLN A 259 1.42 16.54 6.76
C GLN A 259 2.34 17.57 7.42
N LEU A 260 1.95 18.03 8.62
CA LEU A 260 2.78 18.81 9.52
C LEU A 260 2.85 18.13 10.88
N GLU A 261 4.02 18.14 11.51
CA GLU A 261 4.19 17.67 12.89
C GLU A 261 4.15 18.86 13.85
N TRP A 262 3.35 18.76 14.89
CA TRP A 262 3.37 19.68 16.00
C TRP A 262 4.00 19.03 17.24
N ASP A 263 5.15 19.56 17.65
CA ASP A 263 5.76 19.26 18.94
C ASP A 263 5.29 20.31 19.96
N ALA A 264 4.50 19.87 20.92
CA ALA A 264 3.89 20.67 21.98
C ALA A 264 4.65 20.55 23.31
N SER A 265 5.92 20.14 23.31
CA SER A 265 6.74 19.98 24.53
C SER A 265 6.81 21.25 25.38
N ALA A 266 6.74 22.42 24.75
CA ALA A 266 6.85 23.72 25.43
C ALA A 266 5.52 24.30 25.92
N VAL A 267 4.37 23.62 25.70
CA VAL A 267 3.04 24.13 26.08
C VAL A 267 2.37 23.22 27.10
N SER A 268 1.41 23.73 27.87
CA SER A 268 0.73 22.99 28.94
C SER A 268 -0.28 21.98 28.36
N SER A 269 -0.59 20.94 29.13
CA SER A 269 -1.72 20.04 28.81
C SER A 269 -3.01 20.83 28.68
N GLY A 270 -3.84 20.50 27.73
CA GLY A 270 -5.09 21.22 27.48
C GLY A 270 -5.64 20.98 26.07
N MET A 271 -6.72 21.70 25.78
CA MET A 271 -7.38 21.68 24.50
C MET A 271 -6.84 22.80 23.60
N TYR A 272 -6.62 22.46 22.32
CA TYR A 272 -6.10 23.38 21.31
C TYR A 272 -6.94 23.29 20.03
N PHE A 273 -6.91 24.37 19.25
CA PHE A 273 -7.58 24.46 17.96
C PHE A 273 -6.56 24.66 16.85
N ILE A 274 -6.55 23.76 15.90
CA ILE A 274 -5.74 23.83 14.69
C ILE A 274 -6.57 24.55 13.62
N HIS A 275 -6.04 25.63 13.06
CA HIS A 275 -6.61 26.33 11.93
C HIS A 275 -5.73 26.13 10.70
N LEU A 276 -6.23 25.47 9.67
CA LEU A 276 -5.61 25.36 8.38
C LEU A 276 -6.25 26.36 7.41
N VAL A 277 -5.44 27.17 6.72
CA VAL A 277 -5.90 28.27 5.86
C VAL A 277 -5.31 28.14 4.46
N ASN A 278 -6.17 28.22 3.45
CA ASN A 278 -5.83 28.30 2.04
C ASN A 278 -6.65 29.41 1.38
N GLY A 279 -6.04 30.56 1.14
CA GLY A 279 -6.73 31.75 0.65
C GLY A 279 -7.86 32.17 1.60
N SER A 280 -9.10 32.17 1.11
CA SER A 280 -10.30 32.50 1.91
C SER A 280 -10.88 31.29 2.69
N LYS A 281 -10.43 30.08 2.41
CA LYS A 281 -10.93 28.87 3.06
C LYS A 281 -10.18 28.66 4.39
N ARG A 282 -10.92 28.38 5.47
CA ARG A 282 -10.37 28.02 6.78
C ARG A 282 -11.06 26.77 7.28
N LEU A 283 -10.26 25.81 7.72
CA LEU A 283 -10.71 24.59 8.39
C LEU A 283 -10.19 24.58 9.82
N THR A 284 -10.98 24.00 10.73
CA THR A 284 -10.65 23.98 12.15
C THR A 284 -10.83 22.59 12.73
N GLN A 285 -9.85 22.15 13.53
CA GLN A 285 -9.90 20.89 14.25
C GLN A 285 -9.50 21.09 15.70
N LYS A 286 -10.16 20.36 16.60
CA LYS A 286 -9.84 20.33 18.03
C LYS A 286 -8.89 19.17 18.32
N VAL A 287 -7.84 19.42 19.13
CA VAL A 287 -6.90 18.40 19.61
C VAL A 287 -6.66 18.55 21.10
N MET A 288 -6.28 17.46 21.76
CA MET A 288 -6.05 17.42 23.21
C MET A 288 -4.62 16.95 23.52
N LEU A 289 -3.86 17.81 24.18
CA LEU A 289 -2.53 17.49 24.71
C LEU A 289 -2.66 16.96 26.13
N LEU A 290 -2.12 15.77 26.37
CA LEU A 290 -1.98 15.16 27.70
C LEU A 290 -0.50 14.94 27.98
N LYS A 291 0.03 15.59 29.01
CA LYS A 291 1.40 15.36 29.52
C LYS A 291 1.34 14.58 30.82
#